data_cda8ef1e29e1f5221f9de92f5b661301
#
_entry.id   cda8ef1e29e1f5221f9de92f5b661301
#
_cell.length_a   1.000
_cell.length_b   1.000
_cell.length_c   1.000
_cell.angle_alpha   90.00
_cell.angle_beta   90.00
_cell.angle_gamma   90.00
#
_symmetry.space_group_name_H-M   'P 1'
#
loop_
_entity.id
_entity.type
_entity.pdbx_description
1 polymer ?
#
loop_
_entity_poly.entity_id
_entity_poly.type
_entity_poly.pdbx_seq_one_letter_code
_entity_poly.pdbx_strand_id
1 'polypeptide(L)'
;MEGLYINSSSQDQSYGYSNTTFNYQDYEQKKKLRLILNVVTYIIVAVGLPLTLVAIYSLYSMVRRDHVAPIYLINLLITDILQFCYMIVRVAPNVDEKINFIFIFIYHSAVLASVFFMVCIALERYLVIAHPLWYRCRRTIKSSVVLCVLVWVLSAVSAVLLQFSNHVIRYTLFPVLLLLPFPLLIFFLVGTLKALSASISVPTDEKRRIVGILVLVLLIYTLLFLPKIIWLLKVNNDNTWFLKKYKLRLYFQSSIFIRLSPLADLFLYVFMRKGFIDKLLAYVCCRRMDSNDISSPSV
;
A
#
# COMPACT_ATOMS: atom_id res chain seq x y z
N MET A 1 33.98 -46.20 56.36
CA MET A 1 32.77 -46.01 55.52
C MET A 1 32.93 -44.67 54.77
N GLU A 2 33.51 -44.74 53.57
CA GLU A 2 33.76 -43.56 52.72
C GLU A 2 32.54 -43.26 51.89
N GLY A 3 32.05 -42.05 52.00
CA GLY A 3 30.93 -41.53 51.19
C GLY A 3 31.43 -40.96 49.88
N LEU A 4 30.91 -41.50 48.80
CA LEU A 4 31.17 -41.06 47.45
C LEU A 4 30.48 -39.69 47.19
N TYR A 5 31.28 -38.65 47.04
CA TYR A 5 30.77 -37.35 46.47
C TYR A 5 30.74 -37.43 44.96
N ILE A 6 29.54 -37.49 44.37
CA ILE A 6 29.33 -37.34 42.92
C ILE A 6 29.26 -35.85 42.58
N ASN A 7 30.21 -35.39 41.78
CA ASN A 7 30.37 -34.05 41.32
C ASN A 7 29.38 -33.78 40.19
N SER A 8 28.30 -33.03 40.45
CA SER A 8 27.26 -32.66 39.44
C SER A 8 27.36 -31.20 38.99
N SER A 9 28.59 -30.71 38.73
CA SER A 9 28.81 -29.30 38.36
C SER A 9 29.17 -29.04 36.90
N SER A 10 29.11 -30.04 35.99
CA SER A 10 29.52 -29.86 34.58
C SER A 10 28.39 -29.85 33.56
N GLN A 11 27.13 -30.01 33.94
CA GLN A 11 25.99 -29.97 33.00
C GLN A 11 25.24 -28.65 32.93
N ASP A 12 25.32 -27.78 33.95
CA ASP A 12 24.58 -26.51 33.97
C ASP A 12 25.24 -25.37 33.15
N GLN A 13 26.56 -25.45 32.88
CA GLN A 13 27.25 -24.39 32.11
C GLN A 13 27.01 -24.45 30.59
N SER A 14 26.70 -25.61 30.01
CA SER A 14 26.47 -25.72 28.57
C SER A 14 25.11 -25.21 28.16
N TYR A 15 24.08 -25.30 29.00
CA TYR A 15 22.73 -24.74 28.74
C TYR A 15 22.68 -23.24 28.89
N GLY A 16 23.48 -22.63 29.75
CA GLY A 16 23.57 -21.17 29.90
C GLY A 16 24.23 -20.49 28.69
N TYR A 17 25.29 -21.06 28.14
CA TYR A 17 26.02 -20.51 27.01
C TYR A 17 25.22 -20.56 25.68
N SER A 18 24.50 -21.63 25.42
CA SER A 18 23.68 -21.76 24.22
C SER A 18 22.50 -20.78 24.22
N ASN A 19 21.91 -20.52 25.39
CA ASN A 19 20.77 -19.59 25.51
C ASN A 19 21.20 -18.11 25.41
N THR A 20 22.38 -17.74 25.91
CA THR A 20 22.92 -16.38 25.81
C THR A 20 23.42 -16.06 24.41
N THR A 21 24.08 -16.97 23.71
CA THR A 21 24.53 -16.79 22.32
C THR A 21 23.33 -16.72 21.35
N PHE A 22 22.28 -17.50 21.59
CA PHE A 22 21.06 -17.48 20.79
C PHE A 22 20.29 -16.15 20.94
N ASN A 23 20.16 -15.63 22.15
CA ASN A 23 19.57 -14.32 22.43
C ASN A 23 20.36 -13.17 21.81
N TYR A 24 21.68 -13.23 21.76
CA TYR A 24 22.53 -12.20 21.17
C TYR A 24 22.40 -12.18 19.64
N GLN A 25 22.37 -13.33 18.96
CA GLN A 25 22.18 -13.40 17.53
C GLN A 25 20.82 -12.87 17.09
N ASP A 26 19.76 -13.18 17.82
CA ASP A 26 18.41 -12.64 17.57
C ASP A 26 18.36 -11.12 17.75
N TYR A 27 19.06 -10.58 18.73
CA TYR A 27 19.16 -9.15 18.98
C TYR A 27 19.91 -8.42 17.85
N GLU A 28 21.07 -8.93 17.45
CA GLU A 28 21.85 -8.36 16.35
C GLU A 28 21.10 -8.43 15.01
N GLN A 29 20.39 -9.51 14.74
CA GLN A 29 19.56 -9.63 13.55
C GLN A 29 18.42 -8.60 13.54
N LYS A 30 17.73 -8.41 14.66
CA LYS A 30 16.68 -7.37 14.80
C LYS A 30 17.25 -5.97 14.60
N LYS A 31 18.42 -5.69 15.14
CA LYS A 31 19.11 -4.39 15.00
C LYS A 31 19.46 -4.11 13.53
N LYS A 32 20.04 -5.07 12.81
CA LYS A 32 20.34 -4.97 11.37
C LYS A 32 19.09 -4.74 10.54
N LEU A 33 18.02 -5.52 10.75
CA LEU A 33 16.75 -5.37 10.02
C LEU A 33 16.09 -4.02 10.29
N ARG A 34 16.15 -3.52 11.54
CA ARG A 34 15.63 -2.20 11.89
C ARG A 34 16.42 -1.09 11.20
N LEU A 35 17.76 -1.21 11.13
CA LEU A 35 18.59 -0.25 10.42
C LEU A 35 18.25 -0.20 8.92
N ILE A 36 18.11 -1.36 8.27
CA ILE A 36 17.67 -1.44 6.87
C ILE A 36 16.31 -0.75 6.69
N LEU A 37 15.36 -1.05 7.57
CA LEU A 37 14.02 -0.44 7.50
C LEU A 37 14.07 1.08 7.64
N ASN A 38 14.93 1.61 8.51
CA ASN A 38 15.11 3.05 8.69
C ASN A 38 15.73 3.69 7.45
N VAL A 39 16.80 3.10 6.90
CA VAL A 39 17.44 3.61 5.67
C VAL A 39 16.44 3.64 4.50
N VAL A 40 15.70 2.56 4.29
CA VAL A 40 14.64 2.49 3.27
C VAL A 40 13.58 3.57 3.52
N THR A 41 13.21 3.80 4.77
CA THR A 41 12.23 4.85 5.13
C THR A 41 12.75 6.25 4.80
N TYR A 42 14.02 6.55 5.09
CA TYR A 42 14.62 7.84 4.72
C TYR A 42 14.58 8.07 3.20
N ILE A 43 14.92 7.05 2.42
CA ILE A 43 14.88 7.14 0.94
C ILE A 43 13.44 7.38 0.46
N ILE A 44 12.47 6.61 0.98
CA ILE A 44 11.06 6.74 0.62
C ILE A 44 10.54 8.14 0.93
N VAL A 45 10.85 8.68 2.10
CA VAL A 45 10.39 10.03 2.51
C VAL A 45 11.09 11.11 1.68
N ALA A 46 12.41 11.02 1.49
CA ALA A 46 13.18 12.01 0.76
C ALA A 46 12.75 12.15 -0.71
N VAL A 47 12.37 11.05 -1.35
CA VAL A 47 11.90 11.04 -2.74
C VAL A 47 10.38 11.24 -2.82
N GLY A 48 9.62 10.53 -1.99
CA GLY A 48 8.17 10.48 -2.07
C GLY A 48 7.49 11.79 -1.66
N LEU A 49 7.92 12.39 -0.55
CA LEU A 49 7.26 13.60 -0.03
C LEU A 49 7.32 14.78 -1.03
N PRO A 50 8.48 15.15 -1.60
CA PRO A 50 8.53 16.22 -2.60
C PRO A 50 7.68 15.91 -3.85
N LEU A 51 7.76 14.68 -4.36
CA LEU A 51 6.98 14.27 -5.53
C LEU A 51 5.47 14.31 -5.28
N THR A 52 5.03 13.89 -4.09
CA THR A 52 3.61 13.95 -3.69
C THR A 52 3.12 15.40 -3.58
N LEU A 53 3.91 16.31 -3.04
CA LEU A 53 3.57 17.73 -2.98
C LEU A 53 3.45 18.35 -4.38
N VAL A 54 4.37 18.03 -5.29
CA VAL A 54 4.32 18.47 -6.70
C VAL A 54 3.08 17.89 -7.39
N ALA A 55 2.75 16.61 -7.14
CA ALA A 55 1.57 15.97 -7.70
C ALA A 55 0.28 16.66 -7.24
N ILE A 56 0.15 16.95 -5.94
CA ILE A 56 -1.02 17.66 -5.38
C ILE A 56 -1.14 19.06 -5.99
N TYR A 57 -0.04 19.82 -6.06
CA TYR A 57 -0.04 21.14 -6.68
C TYR A 57 -0.48 21.10 -8.14
N SER A 58 0.03 20.15 -8.91
CA SER A 58 -0.35 19.95 -10.31
C SER A 58 -1.83 19.58 -10.47
N LEU A 59 -2.35 18.70 -9.61
CA LEU A 59 -3.79 18.34 -9.62
C LEU A 59 -4.67 19.51 -9.20
N TYR A 60 -4.28 20.25 -8.18
CA TYR A 60 -5.02 21.46 -7.76
C TYR A 60 -5.11 22.48 -8.89
N SER A 61 -4.01 22.70 -9.61
CA SER A 61 -4.00 23.58 -10.78
C SER A 61 -4.92 23.08 -11.91
N MET A 62 -5.04 21.77 -12.13
CA MET A 62 -5.98 21.17 -13.08
C MET A 62 -7.43 21.36 -12.66
N VAL A 63 -7.74 21.13 -11.38
CA VAL A 63 -9.08 21.34 -10.81
C VAL A 63 -9.59 22.75 -11.08
N ARG A 64 -8.71 23.73 -10.99
CA ARG A 64 -9.05 25.14 -11.18
C ARG A 64 -9.35 25.51 -12.64
N ARG A 65 -8.86 24.72 -13.60
CA ARG A 65 -9.07 24.95 -15.05
C ARG A 65 -10.22 24.14 -15.61
N ASP A 66 -10.35 22.88 -15.20
CA ASP A 66 -11.36 21.94 -15.68
C ASP A 66 -12.24 21.51 -14.50
N HIS A 67 -13.55 21.71 -14.59
CA HIS A 67 -14.52 21.41 -13.52
C HIS A 67 -14.62 19.93 -13.10
N VAL A 68 -13.80 19.05 -13.65
CA VAL A 68 -13.80 17.61 -13.36
C VAL A 68 -12.52 17.23 -12.64
N ALA A 69 -12.52 17.44 -11.33
CA ALA A 69 -11.38 17.12 -10.49
C ALA A 69 -11.30 15.63 -10.16
N PRO A 70 -10.12 15.04 -10.17
CA PRO A 70 -9.87 13.73 -9.56
C PRO A 70 -9.83 13.85 -8.02
N ILE A 71 -10.99 14.17 -7.41
CA ILE A 71 -11.12 14.45 -5.97
C ILE A 71 -10.58 13.27 -5.14
N TYR A 72 -10.89 12.05 -5.56
CA TYR A 72 -10.42 10.84 -4.85
C TYR A 72 -8.91 10.67 -4.92
N LEU A 73 -8.29 11.03 -6.05
CA LEU A 73 -6.83 10.98 -6.19
C LEU A 73 -6.13 12.04 -5.32
N ILE A 74 -6.70 13.23 -5.19
CA ILE A 74 -6.18 14.26 -4.28
C ILE A 74 -6.23 13.76 -2.84
N ASN A 75 -7.37 13.18 -2.43
CA ASN A 75 -7.50 12.61 -1.08
C ASN A 75 -6.54 11.44 -0.86
N LEU A 76 -6.31 10.58 -1.87
CA LEU A 76 -5.30 9.54 -1.82
C LEU A 76 -3.91 10.12 -1.54
N LEU A 77 -3.49 11.15 -2.27
CA LEU A 77 -2.19 11.80 -2.05
C LEU A 77 -2.11 12.54 -0.69
N ILE A 78 -3.24 13.01 -0.13
CA ILE A 78 -3.29 13.55 1.24
C ILE A 78 -3.02 12.43 2.25
N THR A 79 -3.58 11.23 2.05
CA THR A 79 -3.26 10.09 2.93
C THR A 79 -1.78 9.73 2.88
N ASP A 80 -1.13 9.90 1.73
CA ASP A 80 0.32 9.66 1.58
C ASP A 80 1.14 10.64 2.42
N ILE A 81 0.77 11.93 2.43
CA ILE A 81 1.43 12.92 3.30
C ILE A 81 1.33 12.50 4.76
N LEU A 82 0.15 12.08 5.22
CA LEU A 82 -0.03 11.62 6.60
C LEU A 82 0.83 10.38 6.92
N GLN A 83 0.98 9.47 5.96
CA GLN A 83 1.86 8.32 6.09
C GLN A 83 3.33 8.75 6.16
N PHE A 84 3.77 9.73 5.36
CA PHE A 84 5.13 10.29 5.46
C PHE A 84 5.38 10.95 6.81
N CYS A 85 4.42 11.73 7.35
CA CYS A 85 4.52 12.31 8.68
C CYS A 85 4.76 11.24 9.76
N TYR A 86 4.01 10.15 9.72
CA TYR A 86 4.26 9.01 10.62
C TYR A 86 5.65 8.40 10.42
N MET A 87 6.08 8.20 9.17
CA MET A 87 7.38 7.62 8.86
C MET A 87 8.52 8.48 9.43
N ILE A 88 8.42 9.80 9.35
CA ILE A 88 9.39 10.75 9.90
C ILE A 88 9.45 10.62 11.44
N VAL A 89 8.29 10.65 12.10
CA VAL A 89 8.20 10.52 13.56
C VAL A 89 8.74 9.16 14.02
N ARG A 90 8.49 8.10 13.28
CA ARG A 90 8.92 6.74 13.63
C ARG A 90 10.44 6.52 13.58
N VAL A 91 11.15 7.31 12.80
CA VAL A 91 12.61 7.24 12.66
C VAL A 91 13.33 8.25 13.55
N ALA A 92 12.60 9.29 14.03
CA ALA A 92 13.14 10.31 14.91
C ALA A 92 13.58 9.70 16.28
N PRO A 93 14.71 10.12 16.83
CA PRO A 93 15.14 9.70 18.16
C PRO A 93 14.28 10.36 19.25
N ASN A 94 14.10 9.67 20.37
CA ASN A 94 13.50 10.22 21.61
C ASN A 94 12.10 10.83 21.45
N VAL A 95 11.24 10.20 20.67
CA VAL A 95 9.84 10.63 20.51
C VAL A 95 9.04 10.23 21.76
N ASP A 96 8.29 11.17 22.32
CA ASP A 96 7.37 10.94 23.44
C ASP A 96 6.34 9.84 23.09
N GLU A 97 6.01 8.98 24.03
CA GLU A 97 5.03 7.90 23.85
C GLU A 97 3.66 8.42 23.42
N LYS A 98 3.22 9.57 23.95
CA LYS A 98 1.95 10.19 23.55
C LYS A 98 1.96 10.62 22.09
N ILE A 99 3.06 11.21 21.63
CA ILE A 99 3.23 11.61 20.22
C ILE A 99 3.24 10.36 19.34
N ASN A 100 3.98 9.33 19.71
CA ASN A 100 4.01 8.08 18.96
C ASN A 100 2.62 7.40 18.89
N PHE A 101 1.84 7.45 19.97
CA PHE A 101 0.46 6.93 20.00
C PHE A 101 -0.45 7.66 19.01
N ILE A 102 -0.39 9.00 18.97
CA ILE A 102 -1.18 9.83 18.04
C ILE A 102 -0.80 9.52 16.59
N PHE A 103 0.51 9.44 16.29
CA PHE A 103 0.96 9.18 14.93
C PHE A 103 0.68 7.75 14.46
N ILE A 104 0.65 6.76 15.36
CA ILE A 104 0.19 5.40 15.05
C ILE A 104 -1.31 5.42 14.66
N PHE A 105 -2.13 6.17 15.38
CA PHE A 105 -3.54 6.35 15.04
C PHE A 105 -3.72 7.00 13.67
N ILE A 106 -3.01 8.11 13.41
CA ILE A 106 -3.02 8.81 12.10
C ILE A 106 -2.60 7.86 10.98
N TYR A 107 -1.56 7.06 11.21
CA TYR A 107 -1.06 6.10 10.22
C TYR A 107 -2.08 5.02 9.86
N HIS A 108 -2.71 4.37 10.86
CA HIS A 108 -3.72 3.37 10.60
C HIS A 108 -4.94 3.96 9.86
N SER A 109 -5.36 5.16 10.27
CA SER A 109 -6.43 5.89 9.59
C SER A 109 -6.07 6.21 8.14
N ALA A 110 -4.85 6.73 7.90
CA ALA A 110 -4.38 7.07 6.56
C ALA A 110 -4.24 5.84 5.65
N VAL A 111 -3.70 4.72 6.15
CA VAL A 111 -3.59 3.47 5.38
C VAL A 111 -4.96 2.92 4.99
N LEU A 112 -5.93 2.91 5.91
CA LEU A 112 -7.28 2.47 5.59
C LEU A 112 -7.98 3.41 4.61
N ALA A 113 -7.83 4.72 4.79
CA ALA A 113 -8.37 5.72 3.87
C ALA A 113 -7.77 5.58 2.46
N SER A 114 -6.45 5.38 2.34
CA SER A 114 -5.77 5.15 1.06
C SER A 114 -6.39 3.99 0.31
N VAL A 115 -6.57 2.84 0.96
CA VAL A 115 -7.17 1.66 0.34
C VAL A 115 -8.63 1.91 -0.09
N PHE A 116 -9.43 2.59 0.74
CA PHE A 116 -10.81 2.95 0.36
C PHE A 116 -10.85 3.99 -0.77
N PHE A 117 -9.91 4.94 -0.85
CA PHE A 117 -9.83 5.85 -2.00
C PHE A 117 -9.43 5.14 -3.28
N MET A 118 -8.58 4.10 -3.23
CA MET A 118 -8.33 3.24 -4.39
C MET A 118 -9.62 2.57 -4.90
N VAL A 119 -10.48 2.09 -3.97
CA VAL A 119 -11.81 1.55 -4.32
C VAL A 119 -12.70 2.62 -4.95
N CYS A 120 -12.70 3.84 -4.41
CA CYS A 120 -13.46 4.96 -4.98
C CYS A 120 -12.99 5.32 -6.40
N ILE A 121 -11.68 5.30 -6.66
CA ILE A 121 -11.12 5.50 -8.00
C ILE A 121 -11.58 4.39 -8.95
N ALA A 122 -11.52 3.14 -8.51
CA ALA A 122 -11.98 2.00 -9.32
C ALA A 122 -13.49 2.06 -9.59
N LEU A 123 -14.30 2.40 -8.59
CA LEU A 123 -15.74 2.62 -8.73
C LEU A 123 -16.04 3.75 -9.72
N GLU A 124 -15.33 4.87 -9.61
CA GLU A 124 -15.51 5.99 -10.52
C GLU A 124 -15.25 5.58 -11.98
N ARG A 125 -14.17 4.85 -12.23
CA ARG A 125 -13.84 4.34 -13.57
C ARG A 125 -14.89 3.37 -14.10
N TYR A 126 -15.38 2.47 -13.26
CA TYR A 126 -16.46 1.56 -13.59
C TYR A 126 -17.74 2.30 -13.97
N LEU A 127 -18.18 3.27 -13.16
CA LEU A 127 -19.43 4.00 -13.39
C LEU A 127 -19.41 4.86 -14.66
N VAL A 128 -18.26 5.46 -14.98
CA VAL A 128 -18.08 6.23 -16.23
C VAL A 128 -18.39 5.41 -17.47
N ILE A 129 -18.09 4.10 -17.43
CA ILE A 129 -18.20 3.20 -18.60
C ILE A 129 -19.49 2.40 -18.58
N ALA A 130 -19.81 1.80 -17.43
CA ALA A 130 -20.97 0.89 -17.32
C ALA A 130 -22.29 1.66 -17.25
N HIS A 131 -22.29 2.88 -16.69
CA HIS A 131 -23.51 3.67 -16.47
C HIS A 131 -23.29 5.15 -16.79
N PRO A 132 -22.95 5.52 -18.05
CA PRO A 132 -22.55 6.89 -18.41
C PRO A 132 -23.65 7.93 -18.19
N LEU A 133 -24.91 7.59 -18.47
CA LEU A 133 -26.04 8.49 -18.26
C LEU A 133 -26.29 8.76 -16.77
N TRP A 134 -26.30 7.70 -15.97
CA TRP A 134 -26.48 7.83 -14.53
C TRP A 134 -25.33 8.62 -13.89
N TYR A 135 -24.10 8.34 -14.31
CA TYR A 135 -22.91 9.03 -13.85
C TYR A 135 -22.95 10.52 -14.17
N ARG A 136 -23.32 10.89 -15.40
CA ARG A 136 -23.45 12.29 -15.83
C ARG A 136 -24.52 13.06 -15.06
N CYS A 137 -25.67 12.41 -14.75
CA CYS A 137 -26.76 13.04 -14.01
C CYS A 137 -26.49 13.15 -12.50
N ARG A 138 -25.80 12.16 -11.91
CA ARG A 138 -25.59 12.07 -10.45
C ARG A 138 -24.22 12.55 -9.97
N ARG A 139 -23.26 12.75 -10.86
CA ARG A 139 -21.94 13.26 -10.50
C ARG A 139 -22.01 14.74 -10.17
N THR A 140 -22.33 15.03 -8.92
CA THR A 140 -22.17 16.38 -8.35
C THR A 140 -20.91 16.40 -7.49
N ILE A 141 -20.24 17.54 -7.44
CA ILE A 141 -19.10 17.75 -6.52
C ILE A 141 -19.51 17.41 -5.10
N LYS A 142 -20.76 17.75 -4.73
CA LYS A 142 -21.34 17.44 -3.41
C LYS A 142 -21.32 15.93 -3.09
N SER A 143 -21.74 15.07 -4.04
CA SER A 143 -21.75 13.62 -3.80
C SER A 143 -20.34 13.04 -3.64
N SER A 144 -19.36 13.53 -4.41
CA SER A 144 -17.97 13.12 -4.27
C SER A 144 -17.37 13.56 -2.93
N VAL A 145 -17.67 14.77 -2.47
CA VAL A 145 -17.23 15.28 -1.17
C VAL A 145 -17.86 14.47 -0.02
N VAL A 146 -19.16 14.18 -0.09
CA VAL A 146 -19.83 13.33 0.92
C VAL A 146 -19.18 11.95 1.00
N LEU A 147 -18.84 11.34 -0.14
CA LEU A 147 -18.15 10.05 -0.16
C LEU A 147 -16.74 10.16 0.45
N CYS A 148 -15.99 11.24 0.17
CA CYS A 148 -14.69 11.47 0.80
C CYS A 148 -14.81 11.59 2.32
N VAL A 149 -15.76 12.37 2.82
CA VAL A 149 -16.02 12.52 4.26
C VAL A 149 -16.37 11.15 4.89
N LEU A 150 -17.21 10.37 4.22
CA LEU A 150 -17.57 9.02 4.68
C LEU A 150 -16.33 8.12 4.78
N VAL A 151 -15.45 8.13 3.77
CA VAL A 151 -14.20 7.36 3.80
C VAL A 151 -13.32 7.77 4.97
N TRP A 152 -13.13 9.09 5.19
CA TRP A 152 -12.33 9.59 6.31
C TRP A 152 -12.91 9.19 7.67
N VAL A 153 -14.23 9.32 7.85
CA VAL A 153 -14.93 8.95 9.09
C VAL A 153 -14.82 7.45 9.35
N LEU A 154 -15.10 6.60 8.36
CA LEU A 154 -14.99 5.15 8.49
C LEU A 154 -13.55 4.72 8.81
N SER A 155 -12.56 5.32 8.17
CA SER A 155 -11.15 5.02 8.41
C SER A 155 -10.71 5.45 9.82
N ALA A 156 -11.15 6.62 10.29
CA ALA A 156 -10.86 7.11 11.63
C ALA A 156 -11.52 6.22 12.70
N VAL A 157 -12.81 5.90 12.55
CA VAL A 157 -13.52 5.00 13.47
C VAL A 157 -12.86 3.62 13.51
N SER A 158 -12.48 3.06 12.36
CA SER A 158 -11.76 1.78 12.29
C SER A 158 -10.39 1.87 12.99
N ALA A 159 -9.66 2.97 12.84
CA ALA A 159 -8.38 3.19 13.52
C ALA A 159 -8.55 3.31 15.04
N VAL A 160 -9.61 3.98 15.54
CA VAL A 160 -9.97 4.01 16.97
C VAL A 160 -10.23 2.59 17.47
N LEU A 161 -11.08 1.83 16.79
CA LEU A 161 -11.37 0.45 17.16
C LEU A 161 -10.10 -0.40 17.23
N LEU A 162 -9.19 -0.27 16.26
CA LEU A 162 -7.92 -0.97 16.24
C LEU A 162 -7.00 -0.56 17.41
N GLN A 163 -7.02 0.70 17.81
CA GLN A 163 -6.14 1.23 18.85
C GLN A 163 -6.56 0.77 20.24
N PHE A 164 -7.87 0.76 20.52
CA PHE A 164 -8.43 0.39 21.82
C PHE A 164 -8.76 -1.11 21.93
N SER A 165 -8.68 -1.88 20.85
CA SER A 165 -8.94 -3.32 20.86
C SER A 165 -7.80 -4.12 21.48
N ASN A 166 -8.15 -5.27 22.07
CA ASN A 166 -7.21 -6.27 22.52
C ASN A 166 -6.28 -6.74 21.39
N HIS A 167 -5.10 -7.21 21.74
CA HIS A 167 -4.09 -7.68 20.79
C HIS A 167 -4.66 -8.67 19.77
N VAL A 168 -5.44 -9.66 20.21
CA VAL A 168 -6.07 -10.67 19.34
C VAL A 168 -7.02 -10.04 18.33
N ILE A 169 -7.91 -9.15 18.77
CA ILE A 169 -8.89 -8.45 17.90
C ILE A 169 -8.16 -7.59 16.87
N ARG A 170 -7.12 -6.86 17.28
CA ARG A 170 -6.31 -6.02 16.39
C ARG A 170 -5.68 -6.83 15.26
N TYR A 171 -5.09 -8.00 15.57
CA TYR A 171 -4.45 -8.86 14.57
C TYR A 171 -5.44 -9.59 13.66
N THR A 172 -6.72 -9.67 14.05
CA THR A 172 -7.78 -10.23 13.21
C THR A 172 -8.52 -9.17 12.42
N LEU A 173 -8.90 -8.06 13.05
CA LEU A 173 -9.72 -7.01 12.45
C LEU A 173 -8.96 -6.25 11.36
N PHE A 174 -7.69 -5.89 11.60
CA PHE A 174 -6.92 -5.10 10.64
C PHE A 174 -6.71 -5.82 9.28
N PRO A 175 -6.31 -7.11 9.23
CA PRO A 175 -6.24 -7.82 7.95
C PRO A 175 -7.61 -7.99 7.29
N VAL A 176 -8.69 -8.16 8.04
CA VAL A 176 -10.05 -8.25 7.47
C VAL A 176 -10.44 -6.92 6.81
N LEU A 177 -10.21 -5.79 7.48
CA LEU A 177 -10.47 -4.46 6.91
C LEU A 177 -9.62 -4.20 5.66
N LEU A 178 -8.35 -4.67 5.65
CA LEU A 178 -7.51 -4.57 4.46
C LEU A 178 -7.92 -5.56 3.36
N LEU A 179 -8.52 -6.71 3.67
CA LEU A 179 -8.93 -7.70 2.67
C LEU A 179 -10.25 -7.33 1.97
N LEU A 180 -11.14 -6.60 2.66
CA LEU A 180 -12.47 -6.24 2.16
C LEU A 180 -12.45 -5.49 0.80
N PRO A 181 -11.53 -4.57 0.50
CA PRO A 181 -11.43 -3.91 -0.81
C PRO A 181 -11.06 -4.83 -1.97
N PHE A 182 -10.40 -5.95 -1.73
CA PHE A 182 -9.92 -6.84 -2.78
C PHE A 182 -11.03 -7.39 -3.71
N PRO A 183 -12.10 -8.02 -3.19
CA PRO A 183 -13.21 -8.46 -4.02
C PRO A 183 -13.91 -7.31 -4.75
N LEU A 184 -13.99 -6.11 -4.14
CA LEU A 184 -14.57 -4.94 -4.79
C LEU A 184 -13.75 -4.46 -5.99
N LEU A 185 -12.42 -4.42 -5.84
CA LEU A 185 -11.52 -4.05 -6.94
C LEU A 185 -11.61 -5.03 -8.11
N ILE A 186 -11.67 -6.33 -7.84
CA ILE A 186 -11.88 -7.37 -8.87
C ILE A 186 -13.24 -7.19 -9.54
N PHE A 187 -14.30 -6.96 -8.77
CA PHE A 187 -15.64 -6.73 -9.30
C PHE A 187 -15.68 -5.53 -10.26
N PHE A 188 -15.09 -4.40 -9.87
CA PHE A 188 -15.03 -3.21 -10.73
C PHE A 188 -14.19 -3.43 -11.98
N LEU A 189 -13.08 -4.17 -11.87
CA LEU A 189 -12.26 -4.51 -13.04
C LEU A 189 -13.05 -5.38 -14.03
N VAL A 190 -13.64 -6.48 -13.56
CA VAL A 190 -14.41 -7.41 -14.41
C VAL A 190 -15.65 -6.71 -15.00
N GLY A 191 -16.35 -5.93 -14.19
CA GLY A 191 -17.52 -5.15 -14.65
C GLY A 191 -17.15 -4.14 -15.73
N THR A 192 -16.02 -3.45 -15.57
CA THR A 192 -15.51 -2.50 -16.57
C THR A 192 -15.12 -3.21 -17.86
N LEU A 193 -14.44 -4.35 -17.79
CA LEU A 193 -14.06 -5.14 -18.96
C LEU A 193 -15.29 -5.60 -19.74
N LYS A 194 -16.33 -6.07 -19.06
CA LYS A 194 -17.61 -6.46 -19.69
C LYS A 194 -18.30 -5.28 -20.37
N ALA A 195 -18.38 -4.15 -19.67
CA ALA A 195 -19.00 -2.94 -20.23
C ALA A 195 -18.23 -2.38 -21.43
N LEU A 196 -16.89 -2.43 -21.41
CA LEU A 196 -16.05 -2.03 -22.54
C LEU A 196 -16.16 -2.94 -23.75
N SER A 197 -16.35 -4.25 -23.53
CA SER A 197 -16.58 -5.20 -24.63
C SER A 197 -17.89 -4.94 -25.35
N ALA A 198 -18.91 -4.46 -24.63
CA ALA A 198 -20.22 -4.12 -25.18
C ALA A 198 -20.28 -2.71 -25.82
N SER A 199 -19.36 -1.80 -25.48
CA SER A 199 -19.37 -0.41 -25.96
C SER A 199 -18.59 -0.26 -27.27
N ILE A 200 -19.28 0.10 -28.35
CA ILE A 200 -18.68 0.37 -29.69
C ILE A 200 -18.16 1.81 -29.78
N SER A 201 -18.73 2.73 -29.00
CA SER A 201 -18.53 4.17 -29.15
C SER A 201 -17.29 4.76 -28.43
N VAL A 202 -16.61 3.98 -27.57
CA VAL A 202 -15.43 4.48 -26.84
C VAL A 202 -14.16 4.24 -27.66
N PRO A 203 -13.30 5.26 -27.87
CA PRO A 203 -12.02 5.10 -28.56
C PRO A 203 -11.13 4.05 -27.90
N THR A 204 -10.39 3.30 -28.71
CA THR A 204 -9.54 2.19 -28.23
C THR A 204 -8.49 2.64 -27.20
N ASP A 205 -7.95 3.86 -27.36
CA ASP A 205 -6.93 4.39 -26.46
C ASP A 205 -7.52 4.76 -25.10
N GLU A 206 -8.72 5.30 -25.04
CA GLU A 206 -9.42 5.52 -23.77
C GLU A 206 -9.78 4.21 -23.06
N LYS A 207 -10.20 3.18 -23.81
CA LYS A 207 -10.45 1.84 -23.27
C LYS A 207 -9.20 1.29 -22.58
N ARG A 208 -8.06 1.29 -23.28
CA ARG A 208 -6.77 0.83 -22.75
C ARG A 208 -6.34 1.59 -21.52
N ARG A 209 -6.51 2.89 -21.51
CA ARG A 209 -6.16 3.75 -20.37
C ARG A 209 -6.97 3.41 -19.13
N ILE A 210 -8.28 3.27 -19.26
CA ILE A 210 -9.17 2.99 -18.12
C ILE A 210 -8.89 1.59 -17.55
N VAL A 211 -8.74 0.58 -18.42
CA VAL A 211 -8.34 -0.76 -17.99
C VAL A 211 -6.96 -0.73 -17.32
N GLY A 212 -6.02 0.01 -17.90
CA GLY A 212 -4.68 0.18 -17.33
C GLY A 212 -4.70 0.76 -15.92
N ILE A 213 -5.52 1.77 -15.64
CA ILE A 213 -5.69 2.33 -14.30
C ILE A 213 -6.24 1.29 -13.32
N LEU A 214 -7.28 0.54 -13.70
CA LEU A 214 -7.89 -0.47 -12.83
C LEU A 214 -6.94 -1.64 -12.54
N VAL A 215 -6.22 -2.11 -13.56
CA VAL A 215 -5.19 -3.15 -13.40
C VAL A 215 -4.07 -2.64 -12.50
N LEU A 216 -3.63 -1.40 -12.68
CA LEU A 216 -2.59 -0.79 -11.87
C LEU A 216 -3.02 -0.66 -10.40
N VAL A 217 -4.25 -0.20 -10.14
CA VAL A 217 -4.80 -0.13 -8.77
C VAL A 217 -4.80 -1.51 -8.12
N LEU A 218 -5.32 -2.52 -8.82
CA LEU A 218 -5.35 -3.90 -8.30
C LEU A 218 -3.95 -4.46 -8.08
N LEU A 219 -3.00 -4.17 -8.97
CA LEU A 219 -1.61 -4.62 -8.86
C LEU A 219 -0.91 -3.95 -7.67
N ILE A 220 -1.02 -2.63 -7.52
CA ILE A 220 -0.47 -1.88 -6.39
C ILE A 220 -1.04 -2.45 -5.08
N TYR A 221 -2.36 -2.58 -5.02
CA TYR A 221 -3.03 -3.12 -3.85
C TYR A 221 -2.52 -4.52 -3.49
N THR A 222 -2.48 -5.43 -4.47
CA THR A 222 -2.05 -6.82 -4.26
C THR A 222 -0.59 -6.90 -3.81
N LEU A 223 0.32 -6.21 -4.49
CA LEU A 223 1.75 -6.27 -4.17
C LEU A 223 2.09 -5.65 -2.82
N LEU A 224 1.43 -4.57 -2.44
CA LEU A 224 1.79 -3.81 -1.24
C LEU A 224 1.07 -4.30 0.02
N PHE A 225 -0.20 -4.65 -0.08
CA PHE A 225 -1.00 -4.99 1.08
C PHE A 225 -1.10 -6.49 1.35
N LEU A 226 -1.10 -7.35 0.31
CA LEU A 226 -1.21 -8.80 0.48
C LEU A 226 -0.09 -9.39 1.36
N PRO A 227 1.21 -9.00 1.24
CA PRO A 227 2.24 -9.50 2.13
C PRO A 227 1.98 -9.16 3.60
N LYS A 228 1.41 -7.99 3.87
CA LYS A 228 1.04 -7.57 5.23
C LYS A 228 -0.14 -8.36 5.78
N ILE A 229 -1.15 -8.60 4.95
CA ILE A 229 -2.33 -9.41 5.30
C ILE A 229 -1.88 -10.84 5.65
N ILE A 230 -1.05 -11.46 4.82
CA ILE A 230 -0.52 -12.81 5.03
C ILE A 230 0.27 -12.88 6.35
N TRP A 231 1.11 -11.88 6.62
CA TRP A 231 1.86 -11.82 7.86
C TRP A 231 0.94 -11.74 9.08
N LEU A 232 -0.07 -10.87 9.06
CA LEU A 232 -1.02 -10.69 10.15
C LEU A 232 -1.81 -11.98 10.45
N LEU A 233 -2.28 -12.67 9.41
CA LEU A 233 -3.00 -13.93 9.54
C LEU A 233 -2.11 -15.05 10.11
N LYS A 234 -0.84 -15.12 9.67
CA LYS A 234 0.11 -16.13 10.18
C LYS A 234 0.54 -15.89 11.63
N VAL A 235 0.63 -14.65 12.07
CA VAL A 235 1.02 -14.33 13.46
C VAL A 235 -0.01 -14.86 14.45
N ASN A 236 -1.28 -14.84 14.08
CA ASN A 236 -2.36 -15.26 14.98
C ASN A 236 -2.49 -16.78 15.13
N ASN A 237 -1.98 -17.58 14.18
CA ASN A 237 -2.32 -19.00 14.08
C ASN A 237 -1.24 -19.99 14.58
N ASP A 238 0.01 -19.56 14.83
CA ASP A 238 1.12 -20.49 15.12
C ASP A 238 1.96 -20.12 16.34
N ASN A 239 2.07 -21.06 17.29
CA ASN A 239 2.91 -20.95 18.50
C ASN A 239 4.27 -21.65 18.38
N THR A 240 4.67 -22.16 17.22
CA THR A 240 5.89 -22.97 17.06
C THR A 240 7.16 -22.12 16.97
N TRP A 241 8.18 -22.54 17.71
CA TRP A 241 9.46 -21.85 17.93
C TRP A 241 10.30 -21.66 16.64
N PHE A 242 10.29 -22.64 15.74
CA PHE A 242 10.99 -22.59 14.44
C PHE A 242 10.50 -21.45 13.53
N LEU A 243 9.26 -21.01 13.69
CA LEU A 243 8.65 -19.96 12.91
C LEU A 243 9.02 -18.54 13.37
N LYS A 244 9.66 -18.35 14.54
CA LYS A 244 9.98 -17.02 15.09
C LYS A 244 10.90 -16.22 14.17
N LYS A 245 11.95 -16.83 13.63
CA LYS A 245 12.91 -16.20 12.70
C LYS A 245 12.24 -15.86 11.36
N TYR A 246 11.41 -16.78 10.84
CA TYR A 246 10.63 -16.56 9.62
C TYR A 246 9.58 -15.45 9.81
N LYS A 247 8.85 -15.45 10.93
CA LYS A 247 7.88 -14.40 11.29
C LYS A 247 8.54 -13.03 11.36
N LEU A 248 9.73 -12.93 11.94
CA LEU A 248 10.48 -11.68 12.02
C LEU A 248 10.86 -11.15 10.62
N ARG A 249 11.40 -12.01 9.76
CA ARG A 249 11.78 -11.63 8.39
C ARG A 249 10.56 -11.19 7.57
N LEU A 250 9.46 -11.94 7.65
CA LEU A 250 8.21 -11.61 6.97
C LEU A 250 7.61 -10.29 7.49
N TYR A 251 7.73 -10.01 8.79
CA TYR A 251 7.34 -8.73 9.38
C TYR A 251 8.09 -7.56 8.74
N PHE A 252 9.41 -7.65 8.66
CA PHE A 252 10.21 -6.57 8.07
C PHE A 252 9.94 -6.41 6.57
N GLN A 253 9.85 -7.50 5.81
CA GLN A 253 9.48 -7.46 4.39
C GLN A 253 8.11 -6.81 4.18
N SER A 254 7.08 -7.28 4.87
CA SER A 254 5.73 -6.72 4.76
C SER A 254 5.66 -5.25 5.20
N SER A 255 6.51 -4.84 6.15
CA SER A 255 6.60 -3.46 6.59
C SER A 255 7.26 -2.55 5.57
N ILE A 256 8.20 -3.06 4.76
CA ILE A 256 8.78 -2.33 3.64
C ILE A 256 7.73 -2.11 2.55
N PHE A 257 7.00 -3.17 2.16
CA PHE A 257 5.98 -3.08 1.11
C PHE A 257 4.90 -2.05 1.45
N ILE A 258 4.37 -2.06 2.67
CA ILE A 258 3.33 -1.09 3.04
C ILE A 258 3.87 0.35 3.11
N ARG A 259 5.16 0.56 3.42
CA ARG A 259 5.80 1.88 3.37
C ARG A 259 6.06 2.39 1.96
N LEU A 260 6.10 1.50 0.97
CA LEU A 260 6.20 1.86 -0.44
C LEU A 260 4.86 2.32 -1.03
N SER A 261 3.73 2.14 -0.31
CA SER A 261 2.40 2.53 -0.80
C SER A 261 2.36 3.99 -1.30
N PRO A 262 2.86 5.01 -0.58
CA PRO A 262 2.79 6.38 -1.07
C PRO A 262 3.58 6.62 -2.38
N LEU A 263 4.68 5.90 -2.57
CA LEU A 263 5.42 5.97 -3.85
C LEU A 263 4.66 5.29 -4.99
N ALA A 264 3.99 4.18 -4.70
CA ALA A 264 3.21 3.46 -5.70
C ALA A 264 1.95 4.27 -6.12
N ASP A 265 1.35 5.02 -5.21
CA ASP A 265 0.20 5.87 -5.49
C ASP A 265 0.55 7.04 -6.43
N LEU A 266 1.81 7.49 -6.45
CA LEU A 266 2.30 8.43 -7.45
C LEU A 266 2.23 7.87 -8.89
N PHE A 267 2.37 6.56 -9.09
CA PHE A 267 2.16 5.96 -10.41
C PHE A 267 0.70 6.13 -10.87
N LEU A 268 -0.28 6.01 -9.97
CA LEU A 268 -1.68 6.30 -10.30
C LEU A 268 -1.85 7.74 -10.79
N TYR A 269 -1.21 8.70 -10.12
CA TYR A 269 -1.21 10.10 -10.56
C TYR A 269 -0.65 10.25 -11.97
N VAL A 270 0.51 9.65 -12.25
CA VAL A 270 1.16 9.70 -13.56
C VAL A 270 0.28 9.07 -14.64
N PHE A 271 -0.30 7.90 -14.38
CA PHE A 271 -1.18 7.19 -15.31
C PHE A 271 -2.53 7.89 -15.52
N MET A 272 -3.04 8.62 -14.53
CA MET A 272 -4.28 9.40 -14.67
C MET A 272 -4.09 10.69 -15.48
N ARG A 273 -2.88 11.20 -15.60
CA ARG A 273 -2.57 12.41 -16.37
C ARG A 273 -2.66 12.10 -17.87
N LYS A 274 -3.52 12.88 -18.59
CA LYS A 274 -3.64 12.77 -20.06
C LYS A 274 -2.27 13.01 -20.73
N GLY A 275 -1.93 12.18 -21.70
CA GLY A 275 -0.72 12.33 -22.52
C GLY A 275 0.52 11.57 -22.05
N PHE A 276 0.56 11.01 -20.84
CA PHE A 276 1.69 10.18 -20.42
C PHE A 276 1.64 8.78 -21.05
N ILE A 277 0.44 8.18 -21.04
CA ILE A 277 0.23 6.85 -21.65
C ILE A 277 0.44 6.93 -23.15
N ASP A 278 -0.04 7.99 -23.80
CA ASP A 278 0.11 8.20 -25.24
C ASP A 278 1.60 8.30 -25.64
N LYS A 279 2.40 9.02 -24.84
CA LYS A 279 3.85 9.11 -25.03
C LYS A 279 4.56 7.78 -24.76
N LEU A 280 4.15 7.04 -23.72
CA LEU A 280 4.73 5.74 -23.39
C LEU A 280 4.40 4.70 -24.47
N LEU A 281 3.15 4.67 -24.95
CA LEU A 281 2.72 3.81 -26.05
C LEU A 281 3.43 4.15 -27.34
N ALA A 282 3.56 5.44 -27.68
CA ALA A 282 4.32 5.90 -28.84
C ALA A 282 5.78 5.42 -28.75
N TYR A 283 6.43 5.57 -27.60
CA TYR A 283 7.81 5.11 -27.38
C TYR A 283 7.96 3.59 -27.53
N VAL A 284 7.02 2.81 -26.96
CA VAL A 284 7.04 1.34 -27.05
C VAL A 284 6.71 0.86 -28.48
N CYS A 285 5.76 1.53 -29.17
CA CYS A 285 5.42 1.19 -30.56
C CYS A 285 6.54 1.57 -31.54
N CYS A 286 7.19 2.73 -31.42
CA CYS A 286 8.33 3.11 -32.25
C CYS A 286 9.49 2.11 -32.09
N ARG A 287 9.79 1.68 -30.86
CA ARG A 287 10.85 0.69 -30.61
C ARG A 287 10.53 -0.70 -31.21
N ARG A 288 9.25 -1.00 -31.47
CA ARG A 288 8.83 -2.27 -32.10
C ARG A 288 8.91 -2.19 -33.64
N MET A 289 8.82 -1.00 -34.23
CA MET A 289 9.01 -0.79 -35.67
C MET A 289 10.51 -0.87 -36.03
N ASP A 290 11.41 -0.26 -35.27
CA ASP A 290 12.85 -0.30 -35.51
C ASP A 290 13.46 -1.71 -35.41
N SER A 291 12.81 -2.66 -34.73
CA SER A 291 13.28 -4.04 -34.62
C SER A 291 12.81 -4.94 -35.78
N ASN A 292 11.83 -4.52 -36.58
CA ASN A 292 11.32 -5.31 -37.71
C ASN A 292 11.95 -4.92 -39.07
N ASP A 293 12.60 -3.75 -39.17
CA ASP A 293 13.21 -3.27 -40.43
C ASP A 293 14.64 -3.79 -40.64
N ILE A 294 15.23 -4.55 -39.70
CA ILE A 294 16.59 -5.11 -39.80
C ILE A 294 16.64 -6.52 -40.45
N SER A 295 15.50 -7.10 -40.84
CA SER A 295 15.43 -8.46 -41.36
C SER A 295 14.94 -8.58 -42.81
N SER A 296 15.34 -7.70 -43.71
CA SER A 296 15.17 -7.92 -45.15
C SER A 296 16.56 -8.01 -45.81
N PRO A 297 17.07 -9.20 -46.17
CA PRO A 297 18.21 -9.27 -47.05
C PRO A 297 17.76 -8.92 -48.47
N SER A 298 18.41 -7.92 -49.03
CA SER A 298 18.35 -7.60 -50.46
C SER A 298 18.85 -8.78 -51.26
N VAL A 299 18.02 -9.31 -52.17
CA VAL A 299 18.39 -10.13 -53.32
C VAL A 299 18.38 -9.23 -54.54
#